data_6bd00fecc7b13b88555c51d0231f818e
#
_entry.id   6bd00fecc7b13b88555c51d0231f818e
#
_cell.length_a   1.000
_cell.length_b   1.000
_cell.length_c   1.000
_cell.angle_alpha   90.00
_cell.angle_beta   90.00
_cell.angle_gamma   90.00
#
_symmetry.space_group_name_H-M   'P 1'
#
loop_
_entity.id
_entity.type
_entity.pdbx_description
1 polymer ?
#
loop_
_entity_poly.entity_id
_entity_poly.type
_entity_poly.pdbx_seq_one_letter_code
_entity_poly.pdbx_strand_id
1 'polypeptide(L)'
;MGLFAALEGAGRGFDVTVLEKNEVGSALLAWGPTRFFSPLGMNVSPQARKAIEVALPDDEALLTGPEMTDRVLRPLARSPMLAQRVLTRHRVIGVARLGMTRGDFAGHPLRSERPFQILAETASGERSFEADVVLDASGVTGRSCWMGEGGLPAAGERRLSFRIVRGLGSLEQRLLRMAGKTVLVVGHGHSAANAILRLAELCEESPQTRITWAFRSPHRRPCAEVPGDPLPERQRVASCANDLAAEPPAFLAVHRRACVESLRESETRLEVALSGGRGGVFDEVVSLTGYRPDLSFLSELALEISPVTEGSAGLARALSGVTDCLSVPRVRPESLASGEPGFFLIGAKSYGRSRNFLIRTGLEQLESIFDGITQTSLTV
;
A
#
# COMPACT_ATOMS: atom_id res chain seq x y z
N MET A 1 0.60 9.54 -4.01
CA MET A 1 1.48 10.51 -3.30
C MET A 1 2.49 11.17 -4.23
N GLY A 2 3.18 10.46 -5.13
CA GLY A 2 4.21 11.04 -6.00
C GLY A 2 3.75 12.25 -6.83
N LEU A 3 2.55 12.19 -7.42
CA LEU A 3 2.01 13.33 -8.18
C LEU A 3 1.70 14.56 -7.29
N PHE A 4 1.21 14.35 -6.07
CA PHE A 4 0.99 15.44 -5.13
C PHE A 4 2.32 16.06 -4.67
N ALA A 5 3.35 15.22 -4.45
CA ALA A 5 4.69 15.69 -4.15
C ALA A 5 5.29 16.51 -5.32
N ALA A 6 5.11 16.03 -6.55
CA ALA A 6 5.56 16.73 -7.73
C ALA A 6 4.87 18.08 -7.93
N LEU A 7 3.56 18.13 -7.68
CA LEU A 7 2.79 19.38 -7.77
C LEU A 7 3.26 20.39 -6.71
N GLU A 8 3.46 19.94 -5.46
CA GLU A 8 3.96 20.79 -4.38
C GLU A 8 5.37 21.32 -4.68
N GLY A 9 6.28 20.45 -5.11
CA GLY A 9 7.64 20.82 -5.47
C GLY A 9 7.68 21.81 -6.65
N ALA A 10 6.94 21.53 -7.73
CA ALA A 10 6.86 22.41 -8.88
C ALA A 10 6.24 23.78 -8.51
N GLY A 11 5.22 23.80 -7.64
CA GLY A 11 4.61 25.01 -7.14
C GLY A 11 5.55 25.88 -6.28
N ARG A 12 6.57 25.27 -5.69
CA ARG A 12 7.65 25.96 -4.91
C ARG A 12 8.88 26.29 -5.76
N GLY A 13 8.86 26.01 -7.06
CA GLY A 13 9.94 26.36 -7.98
C GLY A 13 11.03 25.31 -8.13
N PHE A 14 10.86 24.09 -7.59
CA PHE A 14 11.78 23.00 -7.81
C PHE A 14 11.64 22.45 -9.22
N ASP A 15 12.77 22.01 -9.81
CA ASP A 15 12.76 21.17 -10.99
C ASP A 15 12.46 19.72 -10.59
N VAL A 16 11.32 19.21 -11.03
CA VAL A 16 10.78 17.93 -10.56
C VAL A 16 10.64 16.93 -11.69
N THR A 17 11.10 15.71 -11.46
CA THR A 17 10.85 14.55 -12.33
C THR A 17 10.19 13.44 -11.52
N VAL A 18 9.10 12.89 -12.05
CA VAL A 18 8.42 11.71 -11.49
C VAL A 18 8.76 10.48 -12.30
N LEU A 19 9.32 9.46 -11.67
CA LEU A 19 9.57 8.15 -12.27
C LEU A 19 8.48 7.18 -11.81
N GLU A 20 7.61 6.76 -12.72
CA GLU A 20 6.54 5.79 -12.46
C GLU A 20 6.82 4.49 -13.22
N LYS A 21 6.88 3.36 -12.51
CA LYS A 21 7.23 2.05 -13.10
C LYS A 21 6.22 1.56 -14.14
N ASN A 22 4.96 1.96 -14.01
CA ASN A 22 3.87 1.57 -14.90
C ASN A 22 3.19 2.82 -15.47
N GLU A 23 1.90 2.72 -15.76
CA GLU A 23 1.08 3.88 -16.09
C GLU A 23 0.56 4.56 -14.82
N VAL A 24 0.23 5.83 -14.93
CA VAL A 24 -0.31 6.62 -13.82
C VAL A 24 -1.53 5.94 -13.20
N GLY A 25 -1.50 5.75 -11.90
CA GLY A 25 -2.59 5.15 -11.12
C GLY A 25 -2.65 3.62 -11.11
N SER A 26 -1.69 2.92 -11.75
CA SER A 26 -1.70 1.45 -11.84
C SER A 26 -1.87 0.74 -10.49
N ALA A 27 -1.30 1.29 -9.43
CA ALA A 27 -1.45 0.73 -8.07
C ALA A 27 -2.89 0.81 -7.55
N LEU A 28 -3.63 1.87 -7.90
CA LEU A 28 -5.04 2.04 -7.52
C LEU A 28 -5.98 1.27 -8.45
N LEU A 29 -5.67 1.16 -9.74
CA LEU A 29 -6.41 0.30 -10.67
C LEU A 29 -6.44 -1.16 -10.17
N ALA A 30 -5.35 -1.61 -9.54
CA ALA A 30 -5.27 -2.93 -8.92
C ALA A 30 -6.16 -3.12 -7.67
N TRP A 31 -6.86 -2.08 -7.18
CA TRP A 31 -7.86 -2.22 -6.10
C TRP A 31 -9.22 -2.72 -6.61
N GLY A 32 -9.47 -2.63 -7.92
CA GLY A 32 -10.76 -2.97 -8.49
C GLY A 32 -11.89 -2.06 -7.99
N PRO A 33 -13.12 -2.58 -7.80
CA PRO A 33 -14.29 -1.80 -7.40
C PRO A 33 -14.31 -1.40 -5.91
N THR A 34 -13.25 -1.74 -5.15
CA THR A 34 -13.17 -1.38 -3.73
C THR A 34 -13.12 0.13 -3.55
N ARG A 35 -14.00 0.65 -2.70
CA ARG A 35 -14.07 2.09 -2.38
C ARG A 35 -13.04 2.48 -1.33
N PHE A 36 -12.56 3.71 -1.43
CA PHE A 36 -11.86 4.35 -0.32
C PHE A 36 -12.82 4.49 0.87
N PHE A 37 -12.30 4.33 2.07
CA PHE A 37 -13.08 4.64 3.28
C PHE A 37 -13.14 6.13 3.57
N SER A 38 -12.11 6.87 3.16
CA SER A 38 -12.05 8.32 3.28
C SER A 38 -12.71 9.01 2.09
N PRO A 39 -13.51 10.07 2.32
CA PRO A 39 -14.13 10.84 1.26
C PRO A 39 -13.09 11.60 0.42
N LEU A 40 -13.48 12.01 -0.79
CA LEU A 40 -12.62 12.68 -1.76
C LEU A 40 -11.97 13.93 -1.18
N GLY A 41 -12.71 14.69 -0.35
CA GLY A 41 -12.20 15.88 0.33
C GLY A 41 -10.96 15.66 1.18
N MET A 42 -10.82 14.46 1.77
CA MET A 42 -9.64 14.07 2.53
C MET A 42 -8.47 13.58 1.65
N ASN A 43 -8.72 13.31 0.38
CA ASN A 43 -7.78 12.61 -0.50
C ASN A 43 -7.15 13.51 -1.58
N VAL A 44 -7.61 14.77 -1.71
CA VAL A 44 -7.15 15.71 -2.73
C VAL A 44 -6.84 17.05 -2.08
N SER A 45 -5.61 17.54 -2.24
CA SER A 45 -5.22 18.85 -1.72
C SER A 45 -5.91 20.01 -2.47
N PRO A 46 -6.08 21.18 -1.84
CA PRO A 46 -6.60 22.37 -2.51
C PRO A 46 -5.79 22.76 -3.76
N GLN A 47 -4.48 22.59 -3.71
CA GLN A 47 -3.59 22.86 -4.84
C GLN A 47 -3.85 21.89 -6.01
N ALA A 48 -4.03 20.59 -5.73
CA ALA A 48 -4.36 19.60 -6.76
C ALA A 48 -5.72 19.87 -7.39
N ARG A 49 -6.72 20.31 -6.61
CA ARG A 49 -8.03 20.73 -7.13
C ARG A 49 -7.92 21.87 -8.12
N LYS A 50 -7.06 22.87 -7.85
CA LYS A 50 -6.82 24.00 -8.76
C LYS A 50 -6.08 23.59 -10.02
N ALA A 51 -5.20 22.59 -9.94
CA ALA A 51 -4.43 22.10 -11.08
C ALA A 51 -5.21 21.15 -12.00
N ILE A 52 -6.30 20.56 -11.51
CA ILE A 52 -7.18 19.66 -12.28
C ILE A 52 -8.24 20.51 -13.00
N GLU A 53 -8.18 20.51 -14.33
CA GLU A 53 -9.07 21.34 -15.18
C GLU A 53 -10.46 20.72 -15.40
N VAL A 54 -10.69 19.49 -14.93
CA VAL A 54 -11.99 18.79 -15.04
C VAL A 54 -12.76 18.87 -13.73
N ALA A 55 -14.09 18.85 -13.81
CA ALA A 55 -14.95 18.85 -12.63
C ALA A 55 -14.71 17.59 -11.78
N LEU A 56 -14.39 17.79 -10.52
CA LEU A 56 -14.27 16.73 -9.54
C LEU A 56 -15.66 16.38 -8.95
N PRO A 57 -15.85 15.11 -8.50
CA PRO A 57 -17.02 14.75 -7.71
C PRO A 57 -17.10 15.53 -6.40
N ASP A 58 -18.25 15.38 -5.72
CA ASP A 58 -18.48 15.96 -4.39
C ASP A 58 -17.40 15.51 -3.39
N ASP A 59 -17.11 16.35 -2.39
CA ASP A 59 -16.11 16.10 -1.36
C ASP A 59 -16.43 14.90 -0.49
N GLU A 60 -17.71 14.57 -0.30
CA GLU A 60 -18.15 13.39 0.45
C GLU A 60 -18.14 12.09 -0.39
N ALA A 61 -17.86 12.18 -1.69
CA ALA A 61 -17.84 11.01 -2.56
C ALA A 61 -16.77 9.99 -2.15
N LEU A 62 -17.17 8.74 -2.02
CA LEU A 62 -16.27 7.60 -1.80
C LEU A 62 -15.92 6.98 -3.15
N LEU A 63 -14.75 7.32 -3.67
CA LEU A 63 -14.28 6.81 -4.97
C LEU A 63 -13.70 5.41 -4.84
N THR A 64 -13.80 4.64 -5.92
CA THR A 64 -12.99 3.43 -6.13
C THR A 64 -11.59 3.78 -6.60
N GLY A 65 -10.67 2.81 -6.59
CA GLY A 65 -9.31 3.00 -7.13
C GLY A 65 -9.30 3.45 -8.60
N PRO A 66 -10.07 2.80 -9.51
CA PRO A 66 -10.25 3.26 -10.88
C PRO A 66 -10.81 4.69 -10.99
N GLU A 67 -11.89 5.02 -10.28
CA GLU A 67 -12.46 6.36 -10.28
C GLU A 67 -11.47 7.44 -9.81
N MET A 68 -10.72 7.17 -8.74
CA MET A 68 -9.66 8.07 -8.26
C MET A 68 -8.57 8.24 -9.33
N THR A 69 -8.22 7.18 -10.04
CA THR A 69 -7.25 7.23 -11.12
C THR A 69 -7.74 8.09 -12.28
N ASP A 70 -8.97 7.87 -12.74
CA ASP A 70 -9.50 8.53 -13.93
C ASP A 70 -9.91 9.97 -13.68
N ARG A 71 -10.46 10.27 -12.50
CA ARG A 71 -10.99 11.60 -12.17
C ARG A 71 -9.96 12.52 -11.51
N VAL A 72 -8.92 11.96 -10.86
CA VAL A 72 -7.94 12.76 -10.12
C VAL A 72 -6.53 12.59 -10.66
N LEU A 73 -5.99 11.35 -10.64
CA LEU A 73 -4.56 11.17 -10.89
C LEU A 73 -4.16 11.42 -12.34
N ARG A 74 -4.92 10.92 -13.31
CA ARG A 74 -4.63 11.15 -14.74
C ARG A 74 -4.82 12.61 -15.15
N PRO A 75 -5.91 13.31 -14.77
CA PRO A 75 -6.03 14.73 -15.00
C PRO A 75 -4.89 15.53 -14.34
N LEU A 76 -4.54 15.23 -13.09
CA LEU A 76 -3.42 15.88 -12.41
C LEU A 76 -2.09 15.67 -13.14
N ALA A 77 -1.79 14.46 -13.57
CA ALA A 77 -0.55 14.17 -14.32
C ALA A 77 -0.48 14.87 -15.68
N ARG A 78 -1.64 15.21 -16.26
CA ARG A 78 -1.76 15.95 -17.54
C ARG A 78 -1.84 17.47 -17.37
N SER A 79 -1.92 17.94 -16.13
CA SER A 79 -1.97 19.39 -15.87
C SER A 79 -0.73 20.09 -16.44
N PRO A 80 -0.82 21.37 -16.81
CA PRO A 80 0.30 22.13 -17.37
C PRO A 80 1.58 22.07 -16.50
N MET A 81 1.42 21.97 -15.19
CA MET A 81 2.55 21.88 -14.26
C MET A 81 3.26 20.52 -14.29
N LEU A 82 2.58 19.43 -14.65
CA LEU A 82 3.13 18.07 -14.52
C LEU A 82 3.28 17.29 -15.84
N ALA A 83 2.63 17.71 -16.92
CA ALA A 83 2.52 16.95 -18.16
C ALA A 83 3.86 16.48 -18.75
N GLN A 84 4.93 17.28 -18.59
CA GLN A 84 6.27 16.95 -19.10
C GLN A 84 7.22 16.42 -18.02
N ARG A 85 6.74 16.31 -16.76
CA ARG A 85 7.54 15.92 -15.60
C ARG A 85 7.31 14.47 -15.18
N VAL A 86 6.28 13.80 -15.71
CA VAL A 86 5.90 12.44 -15.36
C VAL A 86 6.36 11.45 -16.43
N LEU A 87 7.37 10.66 -16.08
CA LEU A 87 7.91 9.62 -16.92
C LEU A 87 7.33 8.26 -16.49
N THR A 88 6.41 7.74 -17.28
CA THR A 88 5.85 6.38 -17.08
C THR A 88 6.77 5.31 -17.64
N ARG A 89 6.60 4.05 -17.22
CA ARG A 89 7.45 2.90 -17.61
C ARG A 89 8.93 3.08 -17.27
N HIS A 90 9.20 3.79 -16.17
CA HIS A 90 10.51 3.98 -15.60
C HIS A 90 10.55 3.33 -14.22
N ARG A 91 11.02 2.09 -14.14
CA ARG A 91 11.12 1.33 -12.90
C ARG A 91 12.46 1.61 -12.23
N VAL A 92 12.47 2.35 -11.14
CA VAL A 92 13.68 2.56 -10.34
C VAL A 92 14.15 1.21 -9.79
N ILE A 93 15.41 0.87 -10.04
CA ILE A 93 16.07 -0.38 -9.64
C ILE A 93 17.25 -0.17 -8.70
N GLY A 94 17.71 1.07 -8.55
CA GLY A 94 18.78 1.44 -7.63
C GLY A 94 18.78 2.93 -7.34
N VAL A 95 19.11 3.29 -6.09
CA VAL A 95 19.37 4.67 -5.66
C VAL A 95 20.62 4.66 -4.78
N ALA A 96 21.56 5.55 -5.07
CA ALA A 96 22.79 5.71 -4.32
C ALA A 96 23.22 7.19 -4.27
N ARG A 97 24.18 7.55 -3.45
CA ARG A 97 24.90 8.82 -3.57
C ARG A 97 25.92 8.72 -4.71
N LEU A 98 26.02 9.73 -5.52
CA LEU A 98 26.98 9.76 -6.65
C LEU A 98 28.43 9.64 -6.12
N GLY A 99 29.10 8.56 -6.54
CA GLY A 99 30.48 8.29 -6.14
C GLY A 99 30.68 7.78 -4.70
N MET A 100 29.59 7.36 -4.02
CA MET A 100 29.66 6.84 -2.64
C MET A 100 28.87 5.56 -2.48
N THR A 101 29.41 4.60 -1.76
CA THR A 101 28.68 3.44 -1.26
C THR A 101 27.96 3.77 0.05
N ARG A 102 27.15 2.87 0.55
CA ARG A 102 26.39 3.05 1.81
C ARG A 102 27.28 3.37 3.01
N GLY A 103 28.47 2.77 3.09
CA GLY A 103 29.40 2.92 4.21
C GLY A 103 30.26 4.18 4.17
N ASP A 104 30.34 4.84 3.00
CA ASP A 104 31.21 5.99 2.83
C ASP A 104 30.59 7.23 3.49
N PHE A 105 31.37 7.91 4.34
CA PHE A 105 30.96 9.15 4.99
C PHE A 105 29.62 9.07 5.74
N ALA A 106 29.26 7.93 6.32
CA ALA A 106 28.03 7.76 7.08
C ALA A 106 27.98 8.75 8.26
N GLY A 107 26.91 9.57 8.30
CA GLY A 107 26.74 10.63 9.31
C GLY A 107 27.61 11.88 9.10
N HIS A 108 28.42 11.95 8.02
CA HIS A 108 29.27 13.10 7.74
C HIS A 108 28.60 14.09 6.76
N PRO A 109 28.77 15.43 6.92
CA PRO A 109 28.18 16.45 6.03
C PRO A 109 28.52 16.28 4.53
N LEU A 110 29.72 15.80 4.19
CA LEU A 110 30.13 15.55 2.79
C LEU A 110 29.14 14.65 2.03
N ARG A 111 28.41 13.80 2.75
CA ARG A 111 27.40 12.95 2.12
C ARG A 111 26.25 13.76 1.54
N SER A 112 25.85 14.86 2.18
CA SER A 112 24.80 15.76 1.70
C SER A 112 25.21 16.65 0.53
N GLU A 113 26.52 16.82 0.29
CA GLU A 113 27.06 17.63 -0.81
C GLU A 113 27.01 16.93 -2.17
N ARG A 114 26.76 15.61 -2.18
CA ARG A 114 26.69 14.84 -3.42
C ARG A 114 25.22 14.60 -3.80
N PRO A 115 24.86 14.73 -5.09
CA PRO A 115 23.53 14.38 -5.57
C PRO A 115 23.28 12.87 -5.45
N PHE A 116 22.03 12.48 -5.56
CA PHE A 116 21.65 11.08 -5.74
C PHE A 116 21.82 10.67 -7.20
N GLN A 117 22.28 9.45 -7.41
CA GLN A 117 22.17 8.74 -8.67
C GLN A 117 21.03 7.76 -8.58
N ILE A 118 20.08 7.84 -9.52
CA ILE A 118 18.93 6.97 -9.62
C ILE A 118 19.04 6.18 -10.91
N LEU A 119 19.07 4.85 -10.83
CA LEU A 119 19.04 3.96 -11.98
C LEU A 119 17.62 3.46 -12.19
N ALA A 120 17.08 3.66 -13.39
CA ALA A 120 15.77 3.18 -13.77
C ALA A 120 15.84 2.30 -15.03
N GLU A 121 15.09 1.21 -15.00
CA GLU A 121 14.83 0.34 -16.13
C GLU A 121 13.69 0.90 -16.97
N THR A 122 13.88 0.97 -18.29
CA THR A 122 12.90 1.46 -19.26
C THR A 122 12.73 0.45 -20.40
N ALA A 123 11.77 0.69 -21.29
CA ALA A 123 11.59 -0.16 -22.48
C ALA A 123 12.79 -0.19 -23.42
N SER A 124 13.65 0.85 -23.38
CA SER A 124 14.86 0.98 -24.22
C SER A 124 16.14 0.59 -23.49
N GLY A 125 16.06 0.06 -22.28
CA GLY A 125 17.20 -0.28 -21.43
C GLY A 125 17.26 0.57 -20.16
N GLU A 126 18.40 0.57 -19.49
CA GLU A 126 18.62 1.31 -18.25
C GLU A 126 18.93 2.79 -18.53
N ARG A 127 18.44 3.67 -17.68
CA ARG A 127 18.70 5.10 -17.72
C ARG A 127 19.01 5.62 -16.33
N SER A 128 20.07 6.46 -16.24
CA SER A 128 20.45 7.15 -15.01
C SER A 128 19.84 8.55 -14.94
N PHE A 129 19.49 8.96 -13.72
CA PHE A 129 19.04 10.30 -13.37
C PHE A 129 19.85 10.79 -12.18
N GLU A 130 19.97 12.10 -12.03
CA GLU A 130 20.56 12.74 -10.87
C GLU A 130 19.52 13.64 -10.20
N ALA A 131 19.59 13.75 -8.86
CA ALA A 131 18.72 14.62 -8.08
C ALA A 131 19.36 15.00 -6.74
N ASP A 132 19.15 16.24 -6.30
CA ASP A 132 19.58 16.70 -4.98
C ASP A 132 18.70 16.15 -3.86
N VAL A 133 17.41 15.94 -4.17
CA VAL A 133 16.40 15.42 -3.23
C VAL A 133 15.61 14.29 -3.89
N VAL A 134 15.36 13.23 -3.16
CA VAL A 134 14.57 12.08 -3.60
C VAL A 134 13.41 11.82 -2.63
N LEU A 135 12.20 11.75 -3.17
CA LEU A 135 10.98 11.38 -2.44
C LEU A 135 10.48 10.02 -2.92
N ASP A 136 10.66 8.97 -2.13
CA ASP A 136 10.17 7.63 -2.48
C ASP A 136 8.69 7.47 -2.11
N ALA A 137 7.83 7.59 -3.12
CA ALA A 137 6.38 7.43 -3.05
C ALA A 137 5.91 6.06 -3.58
N SER A 138 6.79 5.07 -3.71
CA SER A 138 6.49 3.79 -4.39
C SER A 138 5.49 2.90 -3.63
N GLY A 139 5.14 3.25 -2.38
CA GLY A 139 4.12 2.57 -1.59
C GLY A 139 4.51 1.18 -1.12
N VAL A 140 3.51 0.35 -0.82
CA VAL A 140 3.70 -1.00 -0.24
C VAL A 140 3.02 -2.11 -1.04
N THR A 141 2.14 -1.79 -1.99
CA THR A 141 1.25 -2.76 -2.66
C THR A 141 1.97 -3.78 -3.55
N GLY A 142 3.22 -3.53 -3.92
CA GLY A 142 4.00 -4.43 -4.75
C GLY A 142 4.52 -5.69 -4.03
N ARG A 143 4.47 -5.76 -2.70
CA ARG A 143 5.04 -6.85 -1.90
C ARG A 143 4.07 -7.31 -0.82
N SER A 144 3.36 -8.42 -1.08
CA SER A 144 2.44 -9.02 -0.11
C SER A 144 3.18 -9.73 1.02
N CYS A 145 2.60 -9.71 2.23
CA CYS A 145 3.04 -10.54 3.33
C CYS A 145 2.66 -12.01 3.10
N TRP A 146 3.42 -12.94 3.70
CA TRP A 146 3.21 -14.37 3.59
C TRP A 146 2.09 -14.86 4.52
N MET A 147 1.55 -16.06 4.22
CA MET A 147 0.43 -16.67 4.95
C MET A 147 0.85 -17.55 6.12
N GLY A 148 2.14 -17.92 6.20
CA GLY A 148 2.64 -18.85 7.20
C GLY A 148 2.83 -18.24 8.58
N GLU A 149 3.26 -19.09 9.51
CA GLU A 149 3.46 -18.74 10.91
C GLU A 149 4.48 -17.60 11.07
N GLY A 150 4.19 -16.68 11.96
CA GLY A 150 5.08 -15.52 12.22
C GLY A 150 5.30 -14.59 11.02
N GLY A 151 4.58 -14.77 9.90
CA GLY A 151 4.78 -14.00 8.66
C GLY A 151 5.86 -14.57 7.75
N LEU A 152 6.35 -15.78 8.04
CA LEU A 152 7.19 -16.55 7.14
C LEU A 152 6.35 -17.12 5.97
N PRO A 153 6.96 -17.42 4.82
CA PRO A 153 6.24 -18.16 3.79
C PRO A 153 5.89 -19.57 4.31
N ALA A 154 4.65 -20.00 4.08
CA ALA A 154 4.27 -21.39 4.30
C ALA A 154 5.05 -22.33 3.36
N ALA A 155 5.25 -23.59 3.75
CA ALA A 155 5.92 -24.55 2.90
C ALA A 155 5.18 -24.69 1.55
N GLY A 156 5.87 -24.44 0.44
CA GLY A 156 5.30 -24.41 -0.91
C GLY A 156 4.71 -23.09 -1.35
N GLU A 157 4.45 -22.12 -0.46
CA GLU A 157 3.83 -20.83 -0.82
C GLU A 157 4.65 -20.03 -1.86
N ARG A 158 5.99 -20.04 -1.74
CA ARG A 158 6.86 -19.35 -2.70
C ARG A 158 6.76 -19.96 -4.09
N ARG A 159 6.84 -21.29 -4.16
CA ARG A 159 6.77 -22.04 -5.43
C ARG A 159 5.40 -21.87 -6.10
N LEU A 160 4.32 -21.86 -5.31
CA LEU A 160 2.93 -21.78 -5.80
C LEU A 160 2.37 -20.35 -5.78
N SER A 161 3.21 -19.33 -5.65
CA SER A 161 2.78 -17.94 -5.54
C SER A 161 1.91 -17.47 -6.73
N PHE A 162 2.14 -17.99 -7.92
CA PHE A 162 1.36 -17.70 -9.13
C PHE A 162 -0.07 -18.27 -9.10
N ARG A 163 -0.35 -19.25 -8.24
CA ARG A 163 -1.67 -19.84 -8.00
C ARG A 163 -2.48 -19.06 -6.96
N ILE A 164 -1.84 -18.20 -6.17
CA ILE A 164 -2.44 -17.49 -5.05
C ILE A 164 -2.94 -16.12 -5.52
N VAL A 165 -4.21 -15.85 -5.31
CA VAL A 165 -4.82 -14.54 -5.57
C VAL A 165 -4.37 -13.55 -4.49
N ARG A 166 -3.76 -12.44 -4.89
CA ARG A 166 -3.28 -11.41 -3.96
C ARG A 166 -3.88 -10.04 -4.33
N GLY A 167 -4.56 -9.42 -3.37
CA GLY A 167 -5.24 -8.16 -3.56
C GLY A 167 -6.68 -8.27 -4.10
N LEU A 168 -7.47 -7.26 -3.80
CA LEU A 168 -8.92 -7.24 -4.10
C LEU A 168 -9.21 -7.15 -5.60
N GLY A 169 -8.44 -6.38 -6.36
CA GLY A 169 -8.65 -6.30 -7.80
C GLY A 169 -8.38 -7.63 -8.51
N SER A 170 -7.38 -8.40 -8.06
CA SER A 170 -7.13 -9.75 -8.60
C SER A 170 -8.24 -10.74 -8.21
N LEU A 171 -8.82 -10.60 -7.02
CA LEU A 171 -10.00 -11.36 -6.62
C LEU A 171 -11.18 -11.04 -7.53
N GLU A 172 -11.47 -9.76 -7.74
CA GLU A 172 -12.60 -9.32 -8.55
C GLU A 172 -12.50 -9.81 -10.01
N GLN A 173 -11.31 -9.78 -10.60
CA GLN A 173 -11.08 -10.33 -11.95
C GLN A 173 -11.35 -11.84 -12.06
N ARG A 174 -11.27 -12.57 -10.94
CA ARG A 174 -11.49 -14.01 -10.87
C ARG A 174 -12.83 -14.39 -10.23
N LEU A 175 -13.59 -13.42 -9.73
CA LEU A 175 -14.77 -13.66 -8.88
C LEU A 175 -15.77 -14.62 -9.54
N LEU A 176 -16.14 -14.38 -10.80
CA LEU A 176 -17.07 -15.24 -11.52
C LEU A 176 -16.55 -16.67 -11.74
N ARG A 177 -15.23 -16.86 -11.78
CA ARG A 177 -14.62 -18.20 -11.88
C ARG A 177 -14.64 -18.96 -10.56
N MET A 178 -14.92 -18.28 -9.45
CA MET A 178 -15.05 -18.86 -8.10
C MET A 178 -16.46 -19.38 -7.84
N ALA A 179 -17.43 -19.08 -8.71
CA ALA A 179 -18.80 -19.61 -8.62
C ALA A 179 -18.82 -21.14 -8.62
N GLY A 180 -19.48 -21.76 -7.63
CA GLY A 180 -19.53 -23.20 -7.43
C GLY A 180 -18.24 -23.84 -6.94
N LYS A 181 -17.24 -23.06 -6.56
CA LYS A 181 -15.90 -23.51 -6.13
C LYS A 181 -15.69 -23.46 -4.61
N THR A 182 -14.63 -24.13 -4.17
CA THR A 182 -14.12 -24.02 -2.80
C THR A 182 -13.02 -22.99 -2.74
N VAL A 183 -13.20 -21.94 -1.94
CA VAL A 183 -12.30 -20.78 -1.84
C VAL A 183 -11.75 -20.67 -0.43
N LEU A 184 -10.42 -20.64 -0.28
CA LEU A 184 -9.77 -20.28 0.98
C LEU A 184 -9.41 -18.79 0.98
N VAL A 185 -9.86 -18.06 1.99
CA VAL A 185 -9.44 -16.66 2.24
C VAL A 185 -8.58 -16.61 3.49
N VAL A 186 -7.36 -16.05 3.37
CA VAL A 186 -6.41 -15.93 4.48
C VAL A 186 -6.20 -14.45 4.83
N GLY A 187 -6.45 -14.08 6.08
CA GLY A 187 -6.29 -12.72 6.61
C GLY A 187 -7.55 -12.18 7.29
N HIS A 188 -7.42 -11.06 8.01
CA HIS A 188 -8.55 -10.44 8.76
C HIS A 188 -8.47 -8.90 8.82
N GLY A 189 -7.74 -8.28 7.91
CA GLY A 189 -7.77 -6.84 7.71
C GLY A 189 -8.96 -6.41 6.83
N HIS A 190 -9.12 -5.10 6.60
CA HIS A 190 -10.20 -4.56 5.78
C HIS A 190 -10.28 -5.16 4.36
N SER A 191 -9.13 -5.51 3.76
CA SER A 191 -9.13 -6.21 2.46
C SER A 191 -9.78 -7.60 2.56
N ALA A 192 -9.50 -8.35 3.64
CA ALA A 192 -10.15 -9.65 3.85
C ALA A 192 -11.64 -9.48 4.16
N ALA A 193 -12.02 -8.45 4.92
CA ALA A 193 -13.42 -8.12 5.17
C ALA A 193 -14.18 -7.85 3.86
N ASN A 194 -13.65 -6.97 3.00
CA ASN A 194 -14.23 -6.72 1.67
C ASN A 194 -14.35 -8.00 0.83
N ALA A 195 -13.31 -8.83 0.82
CA ALA A 195 -13.31 -10.08 0.06
C ALA A 195 -14.39 -11.05 0.55
N ILE A 196 -14.55 -11.19 1.88
CA ILE A 196 -15.58 -12.06 2.46
C ILE A 196 -16.99 -11.57 2.10
N LEU A 197 -17.23 -10.25 2.16
CA LEU A 197 -18.52 -9.68 1.76
C LEU A 197 -18.81 -9.93 0.27
N ARG A 198 -17.82 -9.70 -0.60
CA ARG A 198 -17.97 -9.97 -2.04
C ARG A 198 -18.20 -11.45 -2.37
N LEU A 199 -17.51 -12.35 -1.67
CA LEU A 199 -17.70 -13.78 -1.84
C LEU A 199 -19.04 -14.26 -1.24
N ALA A 200 -19.54 -13.63 -0.18
CA ALA A 200 -20.86 -13.92 0.36
C ALA A 200 -21.96 -13.58 -0.67
N GLU A 201 -21.88 -12.41 -1.31
CA GLU A 201 -22.79 -12.06 -2.44
C GLU A 201 -22.73 -13.11 -3.55
N LEU A 202 -21.53 -13.58 -3.93
CA LEU A 202 -21.38 -14.66 -4.91
C LEU A 202 -22.04 -15.98 -4.46
N CYS A 203 -22.03 -16.30 -3.16
CA CYS A 203 -22.68 -17.50 -2.61
C CYS A 203 -24.21 -17.42 -2.72
N GLU A 204 -24.80 -16.23 -2.64
CA GLU A 204 -26.24 -16.02 -2.86
C GLU A 204 -26.61 -16.33 -4.32
N GLU A 205 -25.79 -15.86 -5.27
CA GLU A 205 -25.96 -16.11 -6.70
C GLU A 205 -25.59 -17.54 -7.11
N SER A 206 -24.62 -18.15 -6.42
CA SER A 206 -24.11 -19.50 -6.68
C SER A 206 -24.03 -20.32 -5.40
N PRO A 207 -25.14 -20.96 -4.96
CA PRO A 207 -25.27 -21.63 -3.66
C PRO A 207 -24.33 -22.83 -3.45
N GLN A 208 -23.65 -23.31 -4.48
CA GLN A 208 -22.64 -24.39 -4.37
C GLN A 208 -21.26 -23.87 -3.96
N THR A 209 -21.03 -22.56 -4.02
CA THR A 209 -19.77 -21.95 -3.57
C THR A 209 -19.55 -22.17 -2.07
N ARG A 210 -18.35 -22.52 -1.69
CA ARG A 210 -17.96 -22.73 -0.27
C ARG A 210 -16.73 -21.90 0.05
N ILE A 211 -16.77 -21.20 1.17
CA ILE A 211 -15.70 -20.33 1.65
C ILE A 211 -15.13 -20.90 2.94
N THR A 212 -13.82 -20.96 3.02
CA THR A 212 -13.10 -21.14 4.27
C THR A 212 -12.35 -19.85 4.57
N TRP A 213 -12.62 -19.24 5.72
CA TRP A 213 -11.94 -18.02 6.16
C TRP A 213 -11.00 -18.33 7.31
N ALA A 214 -9.68 -18.26 7.05
CA ALA A 214 -8.63 -18.57 8.02
C ALA A 214 -7.88 -17.30 8.45
N PHE A 215 -7.69 -17.10 9.76
CA PHE A 215 -6.97 -15.96 10.28
C PHE A 215 -6.36 -16.20 11.68
N ARG A 216 -5.31 -15.43 11.99
CA ARG A 216 -4.53 -15.56 13.24
C ARG A 216 -5.26 -15.06 14.48
N SER A 217 -6.18 -14.11 14.33
CA SER A 217 -6.92 -13.54 15.46
C SER A 217 -7.67 -14.61 16.23
N PRO A 218 -7.65 -14.59 17.58
CA PRO A 218 -8.48 -15.48 18.39
C PRO A 218 -9.92 -14.98 18.53
N HIS A 219 -10.19 -13.72 18.16
CA HIS A 219 -11.45 -13.05 18.43
C HIS A 219 -12.60 -13.57 17.57
N ARG A 220 -13.81 -13.61 18.15
CA ARG A 220 -15.04 -13.95 17.44
C ARG A 220 -15.33 -12.93 16.33
N ARG A 221 -15.03 -11.66 16.58
CA ARG A 221 -15.08 -10.52 15.65
C ARG A 221 -13.63 -10.11 15.29
N PRO A 222 -13.05 -10.64 14.21
CA PRO A 222 -11.62 -10.50 13.94
C PRO A 222 -11.21 -9.15 13.33
N CYS A 223 -12.13 -8.48 12.63
CA CYS A 223 -11.86 -7.19 12.00
C CYS A 223 -11.87 -6.07 13.05
N ALA A 224 -10.91 -5.18 13.00
CA ALA A 224 -10.86 -4.05 13.92
C ALA A 224 -12.05 -3.12 13.68
N GLU A 225 -12.79 -2.81 14.73
CA GLU A 225 -13.86 -1.81 14.75
C GLU A 225 -13.39 -0.62 15.58
N VAL A 226 -13.75 0.58 15.15
CA VAL A 226 -13.44 1.84 15.85
C VAL A 226 -14.75 2.35 16.47
N PRO A 227 -14.84 2.49 17.79
CA PRO A 227 -16.05 3.05 18.43
C PRO A 227 -16.30 4.47 17.92
N GLY A 228 -17.53 4.72 17.43
CA GLY A 228 -17.90 6.02 16.87
C GLY A 228 -17.14 6.39 15.59
N ASP A 229 -16.80 5.40 14.78
CA ASP A 229 -16.01 5.58 13.55
C ASP A 229 -16.62 6.66 12.64
N PRO A 230 -15.92 7.77 12.37
CA PRO A 230 -16.41 8.80 11.47
C PRO A 230 -16.33 8.41 10.00
N LEU A 231 -15.83 7.20 9.66
CA LEU A 231 -15.79 6.66 8.30
C LEU A 231 -16.85 5.55 8.16
N PRO A 232 -18.10 5.89 7.72
CA PRO A 232 -19.22 4.95 7.75
C PRO A 232 -18.98 3.67 6.97
N GLU A 233 -18.30 3.76 5.82
CA GLU A 233 -18.00 2.59 4.99
C GLU A 233 -16.97 1.67 5.65
N ARG A 234 -15.97 2.21 6.37
CA ARG A 234 -15.02 1.42 7.16
C ARG A 234 -15.73 0.64 8.23
N GLN A 235 -16.62 1.31 8.98
CA GLN A 235 -17.43 0.69 10.02
C GLN A 235 -18.34 -0.40 9.45
N ARG A 236 -19.06 -0.10 8.36
CA ARG A 236 -19.95 -1.06 7.70
C ARG A 236 -19.22 -2.33 7.30
N VAL A 237 -18.10 -2.20 6.59
CA VAL A 237 -17.29 -3.34 6.11
C VAL A 237 -16.77 -4.18 7.27
N ALA A 238 -16.24 -3.55 8.33
CA ALA A 238 -15.72 -4.26 9.48
C ALA A 238 -16.86 -4.97 10.24
N SER A 239 -17.98 -4.29 10.50
CA SER A 239 -19.12 -4.84 11.25
C SER A 239 -19.77 -6.00 10.51
N CYS A 240 -20.14 -5.85 9.23
CA CYS A 240 -20.75 -6.91 8.44
C CYS A 240 -19.86 -8.16 8.34
N ALA A 241 -18.55 -8.00 8.11
CA ALA A 241 -17.63 -9.14 8.08
C ALA A 241 -17.50 -9.81 9.45
N ASN A 242 -17.53 -9.04 10.53
CA ASN A 242 -17.51 -9.56 11.89
C ASN A 242 -18.79 -10.33 12.24
N ASP A 243 -19.94 -9.90 11.76
CA ASP A 243 -21.22 -10.62 11.93
C ASP A 243 -21.16 -11.99 11.24
N LEU A 244 -20.68 -12.04 9.99
CA LEU A 244 -20.43 -13.30 9.27
C LEU A 244 -19.42 -14.21 9.99
N ALA A 245 -18.38 -13.65 10.61
CA ALA A 245 -17.43 -14.43 11.39
C ALA A 245 -18.03 -14.96 12.70
N ALA A 246 -18.88 -14.17 13.35
CA ALA A 246 -19.48 -14.51 14.64
C ALA A 246 -20.59 -15.57 14.50
N GLU A 247 -21.37 -15.49 13.44
CA GLU A 247 -22.52 -16.38 13.13
C GLU A 247 -22.41 -16.83 11.65
N PRO A 248 -21.46 -17.77 11.36
CA PRO A 248 -21.17 -18.12 9.99
C PRO A 248 -22.36 -18.87 9.35
N PRO A 249 -22.83 -18.40 8.17
CA PRO A 249 -23.84 -19.12 7.41
C PRO A 249 -23.28 -20.44 6.84
N ALA A 250 -24.13 -21.30 6.33
CA ALA A 250 -23.79 -22.66 5.90
C ALA A 250 -22.70 -22.72 4.79
N PHE A 251 -22.53 -21.65 4.02
CA PHE A 251 -21.49 -21.56 3.00
C PHE A 251 -20.10 -21.15 3.52
N LEU A 252 -19.99 -20.70 4.79
CA LEU A 252 -18.77 -20.14 5.37
C LEU A 252 -18.25 -20.96 6.56
N ALA A 253 -17.07 -21.53 6.42
CA ALA A 253 -16.32 -22.11 7.53
C ALA A 253 -15.28 -21.10 8.05
N VAL A 254 -15.22 -20.88 9.38
CA VAL A 254 -14.32 -19.91 10.00
C VAL A 254 -13.27 -20.60 10.88
N HIS A 255 -12.01 -20.40 10.55
CA HIS A 255 -10.86 -20.94 11.29
C HIS A 255 -10.08 -19.80 11.97
N ARG A 256 -10.30 -19.65 13.28
CA ARG A 256 -9.57 -18.73 14.16
C ARG A 256 -8.25 -19.35 14.61
N ARG A 257 -7.27 -18.51 15.00
CA ARG A 257 -5.93 -18.94 15.42
C ARG A 257 -5.33 -19.89 14.37
N ALA A 258 -5.50 -19.54 13.10
CA ALA A 258 -5.05 -20.35 11.97
C ALA A 258 -4.02 -19.60 11.12
N CYS A 259 -2.96 -20.27 10.77
CA CYS A 259 -2.01 -19.90 9.74
C CYS A 259 -1.85 -21.06 8.76
N VAL A 260 -1.30 -20.77 7.59
CA VAL A 260 -1.02 -21.79 6.58
C VAL A 260 0.31 -22.44 6.91
N GLU A 261 0.33 -23.76 7.07
CA GLU A 261 1.56 -24.54 7.30
C GLU A 261 2.20 -24.96 5.98
N SER A 262 1.38 -25.44 5.04
CA SER A 262 1.87 -25.87 3.73
C SER A 262 0.84 -25.75 2.63
N LEU A 263 1.32 -25.62 1.39
CA LEU A 263 0.55 -25.73 0.15
C LEU A 263 1.19 -26.73 -0.80
N ARG A 264 0.37 -27.57 -1.40
CA ARG A 264 0.76 -28.54 -2.43
C ARG A 264 -0.22 -28.49 -3.59
N GLU A 265 0.24 -28.81 -4.78
CA GLU A 265 -0.66 -29.04 -5.92
C GLU A 265 -1.32 -30.41 -5.77
N SER A 266 -2.63 -30.46 -5.97
CA SER A 266 -3.44 -31.65 -6.02
C SER A 266 -4.28 -31.58 -7.30
N GLU A 267 -3.78 -32.14 -8.37
CA GLU A 267 -4.34 -31.98 -9.73
C GLU A 267 -4.45 -30.50 -10.14
N THR A 268 -5.67 -30.02 -10.36
CA THR A 268 -5.95 -28.63 -10.71
C THR A 268 -6.19 -27.72 -9.51
N ARG A 269 -6.21 -28.28 -8.30
CA ARG A 269 -6.51 -27.61 -7.01
C ARG A 269 -5.28 -27.46 -6.13
N LEU A 270 -5.45 -26.82 -4.99
CA LEU A 270 -4.41 -26.67 -3.96
C LEU A 270 -4.84 -27.38 -2.68
N GLU A 271 -4.05 -28.34 -2.23
CA GLU A 271 -4.13 -28.89 -0.90
C GLU A 271 -3.43 -27.93 0.06
N VAL A 272 -4.14 -27.45 1.08
CA VAL A 272 -3.63 -26.49 2.06
C VAL A 272 -3.79 -27.06 3.45
N ALA A 273 -2.67 -27.20 4.17
CA ALA A 273 -2.66 -27.50 5.59
C ALA A 273 -2.69 -26.19 6.41
N LEU A 274 -3.61 -26.14 7.36
CA LEU A 274 -3.72 -25.07 8.34
C LEU A 274 -3.30 -25.60 9.72
N SER A 275 -2.80 -24.70 10.57
CA SER A 275 -2.38 -25.05 11.92
C SER A 275 -3.49 -25.73 12.72
N GLY A 276 -3.09 -26.68 13.57
CA GLY A 276 -4.00 -27.48 14.38
C GLY A 276 -4.69 -28.61 13.63
N GLY A 277 -4.07 -29.18 12.61
CA GLY A 277 -4.57 -30.33 11.84
C GLY A 277 -5.79 -30.02 10.97
N ARG A 278 -6.05 -28.75 10.70
CA ARG A 278 -7.12 -28.27 9.83
C ARG A 278 -6.60 -28.10 8.40
N GLY A 279 -7.48 -27.84 7.47
CA GLY A 279 -7.12 -27.62 6.08
C GLY A 279 -8.07 -28.30 5.12
N GLY A 280 -7.66 -28.46 3.88
CA GLY A 280 -8.48 -29.07 2.83
C GLY A 280 -7.93 -28.84 1.44
N VAL A 281 -8.73 -29.20 0.44
CA VAL A 281 -8.42 -28.99 -0.98
C VAL A 281 -9.29 -27.86 -1.51
N PHE A 282 -8.65 -26.84 -2.07
CA PHE A 282 -9.30 -25.63 -2.53
C PHE A 282 -9.06 -25.41 -4.03
N ASP A 283 -10.09 -24.93 -4.71
CA ASP A 283 -9.98 -24.51 -6.10
C ASP A 283 -9.21 -23.19 -6.21
N GLU A 284 -9.44 -22.27 -5.27
CA GLU A 284 -8.82 -20.95 -5.23
C GLU A 284 -8.32 -20.62 -3.81
N VAL A 285 -7.16 -19.98 -3.74
CA VAL A 285 -6.57 -19.46 -2.49
C VAL A 285 -6.36 -17.97 -2.62
N VAL A 286 -6.96 -17.21 -1.70
CA VAL A 286 -6.92 -15.74 -1.66
C VAL A 286 -6.14 -15.32 -0.41
N SER A 287 -5.00 -14.67 -0.62
CA SER A 287 -4.13 -14.17 0.44
C SER A 287 -4.28 -12.66 0.61
N LEU A 288 -4.85 -12.24 1.73
CA LEU A 288 -5.06 -10.83 2.10
C LEU A 288 -4.41 -10.54 3.46
N THR A 289 -3.16 -10.92 3.56
CA THR A 289 -2.34 -10.85 4.78
C THR A 289 -1.65 -9.50 4.99
N GLY A 290 -1.92 -8.54 4.10
CA GLY A 290 -1.33 -7.21 4.10
C GLY A 290 -0.10 -7.11 3.21
N TYR A 291 0.52 -5.93 3.24
CA TYR A 291 1.66 -5.57 2.40
C TYR A 291 2.82 -5.08 3.24
N ARG A 292 4.00 -5.03 2.62
CA ARG A 292 5.23 -4.49 3.19
C ARG A 292 6.00 -3.70 2.13
N PRO A 293 6.78 -2.67 2.51
CA PRO A 293 7.57 -1.90 1.55
C PRO A 293 8.64 -2.77 0.88
N ASP A 294 8.92 -2.47 -0.37
CA ASP A 294 10.13 -2.95 -1.03
C ASP A 294 11.24 -1.91 -0.84
N LEU A 295 12.27 -2.31 -0.10
CA LEU A 295 13.45 -1.48 0.19
C LEU A 295 14.70 -1.97 -0.56
N SER A 296 14.58 -3.00 -1.41
CA SER A 296 15.71 -3.68 -2.04
C SER A 296 16.54 -2.76 -2.94
N PHE A 297 15.90 -1.83 -3.66
CA PHE A 297 16.57 -0.87 -4.54
C PHE A 297 17.20 0.34 -3.80
N LEU A 298 17.05 0.40 -2.47
CA LEU A 298 17.59 1.44 -1.60
C LEU A 298 18.77 0.92 -0.75
N SER A 299 19.36 -0.24 -1.10
CA SER A 299 20.41 -0.89 -0.32
C SER A 299 21.65 -0.04 -0.11
N GLU A 300 21.95 0.88 -1.04
CA GLU A 300 23.13 1.76 -0.99
C GLU A 300 22.87 3.08 -0.26
N LEU A 301 21.70 3.25 0.37
CA LEU A 301 21.40 4.39 1.21
C LEU A 301 21.51 4.06 2.70
N ALA A 302 22.00 4.98 3.50
CA ALA A 302 22.14 4.85 4.96
C ALA A 302 20.81 5.15 5.68
N LEU A 303 19.75 4.41 5.35
CA LEU A 303 18.41 4.67 5.85
C LEU A 303 18.20 4.19 7.29
N GLU A 304 17.55 5.01 8.10
CA GLU A 304 17.00 4.63 9.40
C GLU A 304 15.60 4.02 9.24
N ILE A 305 15.55 2.71 9.12
CA ILE A 305 14.31 1.95 8.97
C ILE A 305 13.89 1.35 10.30
N SER A 306 12.61 1.49 10.64
CA SER A 306 12.03 0.85 11.82
C SER A 306 12.06 -0.67 11.68
N PRO A 307 12.68 -1.42 12.61
CA PRO A 307 12.70 -2.89 12.53
C PRO A 307 11.30 -3.50 12.73
N VAL A 308 10.36 -2.77 13.31
CA VAL A 308 8.99 -3.24 13.58
C VAL A 308 8.06 -2.98 12.39
N THR A 309 8.06 -1.74 11.88
CA THR A 309 7.14 -1.34 10.79
C THR A 309 7.74 -1.46 9.41
N GLU A 310 9.06 -1.54 9.27
CA GLU A 310 9.78 -1.47 7.98
C GLU A 310 9.57 -0.13 7.24
N GLY A 311 9.02 0.86 7.92
CA GLY A 311 8.89 2.25 7.46
C GLY A 311 9.96 3.15 8.07
N SER A 312 9.78 4.48 7.97
CA SER A 312 10.68 5.45 8.59
C SER A 312 10.76 5.26 10.10
N ALA A 313 11.97 5.18 10.65
CA ALA A 313 12.18 5.01 12.09
C ALA A 313 11.71 6.23 12.89
N GLY A 314 11.93 7.44 12.38
CA GLY A 314 11.47 8.68 13.02
C GLY A 314 9.94 8.73 13.08
N LEU A 315 9.26 8.42 11.99
CA LEU A 315 7.80 8.36 11.93
C LEU A 315 7.25 7.26 12.87
N ALA A 316 7.85 6.07 12.87
CA ALA A 316 7.43 4.97 13.73
C ALA A 316 7.52 5.34 15.22
N ARG A 317 8.56 6.09 15.64
CA ARG A 317 8.69 6.63 17.01
C ARG A 317 7.61 7.69 17.31
N ALA A 318 7.39 8.62 16.38
CA ALA A 318 6.39 9.69 16.55
C ALA A 318 4.96 9.16 16.67
N LEU A 319 4.67 8.02 16.03
CA LEU A 319 3.35 7.39 16.02
C LEU A 319 3.23 6.24 17.05
N SER A 320 4.16 6.12 17.97
CA SER A 320 4.10 5.11 19.05
C SER A 320 2.82 5.33 19.88
N GLY A 321 2.00 4.29 20.01
CA GLY A 321 0.71 4.35 20.72
C GLY A 321 -0.48 4.86 19.90
N VAL A 322 -0.29 5.33 18.66
CA VAL A 322 -1.40 5.68 17.75
C VAL A 322 -2.02 4.41 17.19
N THR A 323 -3.30 4.20 17.49
CA THR A 323 -4.04 2.99 17.11
C THR A 323 -5.02 3.20 15.95
N ASP A 324 -5.41 4.44 15.67
CA ASP A 324 -6.32 4.80 14.58
C ASP A 324 -5.70 5.81 13.62
N CYS A 325 -5.96 5.62 12.31
CA CYS A 325 -5.41 6.46 11.25
C CYS A 325 -5.96 7.90 11.26
N LEU A 326 -7.13 8.15 11.86
CA LEU A 326 -7.71 9.49 11.98
C LEU A 326 -7.11 10.30 13.14
N SER A 327 -6.53 9.62 14.13
CA SER A 327 -5.85 10.25 15.28
C SER A 327 -4.34 10.44 15.07
N VAL A 328 -3.85 10.24 13.86
CA VAL A 328 -2.44 10.54 13.52
C VAL A 328 -2.20 12.04 13.64
N PRO A 329 -1.27 12.48 14.50
CA PRO A 329 -0.93 13.89 14.64
C PRO A 329 -0.11 14.37 13.44
N ARG A 330 -0.13 15.68 13.19
CA ARG A 330 0.81 16.29 12.23
C ARG A 330 2.24 16.03 12.69
N VAL A 331 3.05 15.50 11.79
CA VAL A 331 4.42 15.07 12.10
C VAL A 331 5.41 16.17 11.74
N ARG A 332 6.40 16.40 12.59
CA ARG A 332 7.47 17.38 12.35
C ARG A 332 8.44 16.90 11.28
N PRO A 333 9.12 17.82 10.54
CA PRO A 333 10.08 17.46 9.50
C PRO A 333 11.16 16.48 9.97
N GLU A 334 11.67 16.67 11.21
CA GLU A 334 12.74 15.83 11.77
C GLU A 334 12.30 14.36 11.92
N SER A 335 11.01 14.12 12.19
CA SER A 335 10.46 12.76 12.28
C SER A 335 10.29 12.10 10.92
N LEU A 336 10.35 12.87 9.83
CA LEU A 336 10.27 12.36 8.45
C LEU A 336 11.67 12.14 7.84
N ALA A 337 12.74 12.60 8.53
CA ALA A 337 14.10 12.33 8.12
C ALA A 337 14.36 10.82 8.06
N SER A 338 15.10 10.40 7.04
CA SER A 338 15.36 8.98 6.78
C SER A 338 16.72 8.48 7.27
N GLY A 339 17.56 9.36 7.86
CA GLY A 339 18.98 9.10 8.11
C GLY A 339 19.88 9.43 6.91
N GLU A 340 19.36 9.36 5.69
CA GLU A 340 20.06 9.80 4.47
C GLU A 340 19.61 11.23 4.12
N PRO A 341 20.50 12.24 4.18
CA PRO A 341 20.13 13.63 3.93
C PRO A 341 19.50 13.83 2.55
N GLY A 342 18.38 14.56 2.46
CA GLY A 342 17.68 14.79 1.21
C GLY A 342 16.89 13.60 0.64
N PHE A 343 16.87 12.45 1.34
CA PHE A 343 16.04 11.30 0.97
C PHE A 343 14.88 11.13 1.94
N PHE A 344 13.66 10.96 1.41
CA PHE A 344 12.46 10.81 2.23
C PHE A 344 11.60 9.64 1.75
N LEU A 345 11.16 8.79 2.68
CA LEU A 345 10.05 7.87 2.45
C LEU A 345 8.74 8.63 2.66
N ILE A 346 7.82 8.60 1.71
CA ILE A 346 6.55 9.33 1.81
C ILE A 346 5.33 8.43 1.59
N GLY A 347 4.18 8.91 2.10
CA GLY A 347 2.92 8.19 1.96
C GLY A 347 2.95 6.82 2.65
N ALA A 348 2.23 5.84 2.12
CA ALA A 348 2.12 4.51 2.72
C ALA A 348 3.48 3.84 2.97
N LYS A 349 4.51 4.15 2.17
CA LYS A 349 5.84 3.57 2.34
C LYS A 349 6.51 4.03 3.62
N SER A 350 6.35 5.29 4.03
CA SER A 350 6.90 5.80 5.28
C SER A 350 6.29 5.13 6.52
N TYR A 351 5.03 4.68 6.41
CA TYR A 351 4.34 3.91 7.46
C TYR A 351 4.75 2.43 7.47
N GLY A 352 5.26 1.92 6.34
CA GLY A 352 5.66 0.52 6.20
C GLY A 352 4.48 -0.43 6.38
N ARG A 353 4.54 -1.31 7.38
CA ARG A 353 3.48 -2.29 7.73
C ARG A 353 2.39 -1.71 8.62
N SER A 354 2.51 -0.47 9.08
CA SER A 354 1.47 0.18 9.88
C SER A 354 0.23 0.47 9.04
N ARG A 355 -0.95 0.30 9.63
CA ARG A 355 -2.26 0.53 8.98
C ARG A 355 -2.75 1.97 9.10
N ASN A 356 -2.00 2.83 9.78
CA ASN A 356 -2.45 4.17 10.17
C ASN A 356 -2.27 5.23 9.08
N PHE A 357 -1.94 4.82 7.84
CA PHE A 357 -1.80 5.74 6.71
C PHE A 357 -3.15 6.11 6.12
N LEU A 358 -3.36 7.43 5.92
CA LEU A 358 -4.39 8.02 5.06
C LEU A 358 -3.72 8.96 4.06
N ILE A 359 -4.35 9.21 2.90
CA ILE A 359 -3.83 10.16 1.91
C ILE A 359 -3.68 11.56 2.55
N ARG A 360 -4.65 11.99 3.37
CA ARG A 360 -4.56 13.23 4.14
C ARG A 360 -3.25 13.37 4.91
N THR A 361 -2.89 12.36 5.69
CA THR A 361 -1.63 12.40 6.46
C THR A 361 -0.39 12.42 5.57
N GLY A 362 -0.49 11.81 4.38
CA GLY A 362 0.55 11.91 3.37
C GLY A 362 0.68 13.31 2.77
N LEU A 363 -0.42 14.02 2.57
CA LEU A 363 -0.41 15.42 2.11
C LEU A 363 0.24 16.34 3.18
N GLU A 364 -0.11 16.15 4.45
CA GLU A 364 0.52 16.85 5.58
C GLU A 364 2.03 16.58 5.69
N GLN A 365 2.48 15.35 5.37
CA GLN A 365 3.91 15.02 5.30
C GLN A 365 4.63 15.84 4.23
N LEU A 366 4.01 16.01 3.04
CA LEU A 366 4.61 16.78 1.95
C LEU A 366 4.83 18.23 2.35
N GLU A 367 3.83 18.88 2.95
CA GLU A 367 3.97 20.25 3.46
C GLU A 367 5.16 20.34 4.42
N SER A 368 5.24 19.43 5.41
CA SER A 368 6.33 19.42 6.40
C SER A 368 7.71 19.22 5.77
N ILE A 369 7.84 18.31 4.79
CA ILE A 369 9.11 18.04 4.11
C ILE A 369 9.55 19.24 3.28
N PHE A 370 8.67 19.83 2.48
CA PHE A 370 9.01 20.96 1.63
C PHE A 370 9.31 22.23 2.44
N ASP A 371 8.65 22.45 3.58
CA ASP A 371 8.98 23.52 4.51
C ASP A 371 10.40 23.34 5.06
N GLY A 372 10.79 22.12 5.43
CA GLY A 372 12.14 21.80 5.90
C GLY A 372 13.21 22.00 4.84
N ILE A 373 12.98 21.56 3.61
CA ILE A 373 13.95 21.71 2.48
C ILE A 373 14.16 23.20 2.16
N THR A 374 13.09 23.99 2.10
CA THR A 374 13.17 25.42 1.77
C THR A 374 13.93 26.21 2.83
N GLN A 375 13.74 25.91 4.12
CA GLN A 375 14.48 26.53 5.22
C GLN A 375 15.98 26.24 5.15
N THR A 376 16.36 25.01 4.83
CA THR A 376 17.78 24.63 4.69
C THR A 376 18.46 25.35 3.53
N SER A 377 17.76 25.60 2.43
CA SER A 377 18.28 26.32 1.26
C SER A 377 18.46 27.84 1.52
N LEU A 378 17.82 28.42 2.54
CA LEU A 378 17.95 29.82 2.92
C LEU A 378 19.06 30.08 3.96
N THR A 379 19.68 29.02 4.47
CA THR A 379 20.70 29.08 5.54
C THR A 379 22.12 28.82 5.00
N VAL A 380 22.30 28.64 3.70
CA VAL A 380 23.56 28.56 2.96
C VAL A 380 23.72 29.84 2.12
#